data_0bf3817da1f5831c928f889c5d365dd6
#
_entry.id   0bf3817da1f5831c928f889c5d365dd6
#
_cell.length_a   1.000
_cell.length_b   1.000
_cell.length_c   1.000
_cell.angle_alpha   90.00
_cell.angle_beta   90.00
_cell.angle_gamma   90.00
#
_symmetry.space_group_name_H-M   'P 1'
#
loop_
_entity.id
_entity.type
_entity.pdbx_description
1 polymer ?
#
loop_
_entity_poly.entity_id
_entity_poly.type
_entity_poly.pdbx_seq_one_letter_code
_entity_poly.pdbx_strand_id
1 'polypeptide(L)'
;MTMRQEAFFLPVAGGQRLCIWRVPAAGPIRGRVVHVPAFAEEMNKCRPMTALAARRMAEAGFGVLQVDLLGCGDSSGDFGDASWDDWIGDIVAAIDWTRGHAGAPLWLWGLRAGALLASAVSSRVSQPLSLLLWQPVLSGRTHLTQFLRLKLASEMLGDG
;
A
#
# COMPACT_ATOMS: atom_id res chain seq x y z
N MET A 1 -1.70 -2.88 -26.21
CA MET A 1 -1.67 -2.89 -24.73
C MET A 1 -0.39 -2.23 -24.28
N THR A 2 -0.49 -1.22 -23.48
CA THR A 2 0.66 -0.41 -23.03
C THR A 2 1.28 -0.91 -21.71
N MET A 3 0.58 -1.80 -20.98
CA MET A 3 1.05 -2.41 -19.73
C MET A 3 0.51 -3.83 -19.55
N ARG A 4 1.12 -4.60 -18.65
CA ARG A 4 0.66 -5.92 -18.19
C ARG A 4 0.29 -5.83 -16.71
N GLN A 5 -0.67 -6.64 -16.30
CA GLN A 5 -1.13 -6.74 -14.92
C GLN A 5 -1.26 -8.20 -14.51
N GLU A 6 -0.84 -8.48 -13.29
CA GLU A 6 -0.99 -9.77 -12.63
C GLU A 6 -1.53 -9.55 -11.21
N ALA A 7 -2.51 -10.35 -10.81
CA ALA A 7 -2.98 -10.43 -9.44
C ALA A 7 -2.57 -11.77 -8.85
N PHE A 8 -2.02 -11.76 -7.65
CA PHE A 8 -1.53 -12.96 -6.96
C PHE A 8 -1.59 -12.80 -5.44
N PHE A 9 -1.46 -13.91 -4.74
CA PHE A 9 -1.31 -13.90 -3.30
C PHE A 9 0.15 -14.11 -2.92
N LEU A 10 0.73 -13.14 -2.22
CA LEU A 10 2.08 -13.20 -1.67
C LEU A 10 2.06 -13.97 -0.34
N PRO A 11 2.73 -15.13 -0.23
CA PRO A 11 2.86 -15.82 1.04
C PRO A 11 3.73 -15.03 2.01
N VAL A 12 3.25 -14.87 3.24
CA VAL A 12 3.97 -14.20 4.32
C VAL A 12 3.78 -14.98 5.63
N ALA A 13 4.52 -14.61 6.67
CA ALA A 13 4.25 -15.16 7.99
C ALA A 13 2.80 -14.84 8.43
N GLY A 14 2.04 -15.87 8.80
CA GLY A 14 0.65 -15.72 9.23
C GLY A 14 -0.38 -15.59 8.09
N GLY A 15 -0.06 -16.04 6.87
CA GLY A 15 -1.04 -16.14 5.79
C GLY A 15 -0.55 -15.62 4.44
N GLN A 16 -1.39 -14.87 3.77
CA GLN A 16 -1.10 -14.34 2.43
C GLN A 16 -1.66 -12.93 2.25
N ARG A 17 -1.04 -12.17 1.35
CA ARG A 17 -1.46 -10.80 1.00
C ARG A 17 -1.83 -10.73 -0.46
N LEU A 18 -3.01 -10.18 -0.78
CA LEU A 18 -3.37 -9.90 -2.15
C LEU A 18 -2.44 -8.81 -2.69
N CYS A 19 -1.83 -9.10 -3.83
CA CYS A 19 -0.97 -8.18 -4.55
C CYS A 19 -1.43 -8.02 -5.98
N ILE A 20 -1.28 -6.80 -6.51
CA ILE A 20 -1.50 -6.51 -7.93
C ILE A 20 -0.21 -5.87 -8.47
N TRP A 21 0.44 -6.59 -9.36
CA TRP A 21 1.66 -6.14 -10.04
C TRP A 21 1.34 -5.61 -11.42
N ARG A 22 1.75 -4.38 -11.69
CA ARG A 22 1.62 -3.73 -13.01
C ARG A 22 2.96 -3.31 -13.52
N VAL A 23 3.23 -3.65 -14.78
CA VAL A 23 4.52 -3.36 -15.43
C VAL A 23 4.28 -2.88 -16.87
N PRO A 24 5.25 -2.16 -17.48
CA PRO A 24 5.17 -1.85 -18.90
C PRO A 24 5.06 -3.13 -19.74
N ALA A 25 4.34 -3.07 -20.86
CA ALA A 25 4.18 -4.23 -21.75
C ALA A 25 5.48 -4.65 -22.41
N ALA A 26 6.42 -3.71 -22.60
CA ALA A 26 7.72 -3.92 -23.20
C ALA A 26 8.74 -2.95 -22.59
N GLY A 27 10.02 -3.31 -22.72
CA GLY A 27 11.14 -2.52 -22.23
C GLY A 27 11.49 -2.74 -20.76
N PRO A 28 12.57 -2.14 -20.29
CA PRO A 28 13.04 -2.29 -18.92
C PRO A 28 12.16 -1.52 -17.94
N ILE A 29 12.06 -2.03 -16.70
CA ILE A 29 11.44 -1.33 -15.58
C ILE A 29 12.39 -0.24 -15.10
N ARG A 30 11.96 1.02 -15.13
CA ARG A 30 12.74 2.20 -14.76
C ARG A 30 12.81 2.46 -13.25
N GLY A 31 11.82 1.98 -12.52
CA GLY A 31 11.73 2.09 -11.08
C GLY A 31 10.68 1.13 -10.55
N ARG A 32 10.87 0.67 -9.32
CA ARG A 32 9.91 -0.15 -8.57
C ARG A 32 9.15 0.72 -7.61
N VAL A 33 7.83 0.66 -7.66
CA VAL A 33 6.94 1.41 -6.76
C VAL A 33 6.14 0.42 -5.94
N VAL A 34 6.25 0.50 -4.62
CA VAL A 34 5.37 -0.24 -3.69
C VAL A 34 4.37 0.75 -3.11
N HIS A 35 3.08 0.52 -3.39
CA HIS A 35 2.00 1.33 -2.86
C HIS A 35 1.69 0.94 -1.42
N VAL A 36 1.74 1.92 -0.53
CA VAL A 36 1.37 1.82 0.87
C VAL A 36 0.01 2.48 1.06
N PRO A 37 -1.06 1.68 1.28
CA PRO A 37 -2.42 2.16 1.17
C PRO A 37 -2.84 3.09 2.32
N ALA A 38 -3.94 3.80 2.09
CA ALA A 38 -4.65 4.53 3.13
C ALA A 38 -5.26 3.58 4.17
N PHE A 39 -5.67 4.14 5.30
CA PHE A 39 -6.19 3.41 6.45
C PHE A 39 -7.70 3.15 6.32
N ALA A 40 -8.11 1.92 6.64
CA ALA A 40 -9.52 1.51 6.78
C ALA A 40 -10.39 1.88 5.56
N GLU A 41 -11.50 2.56 5.79
CA GLU A 41 -12.47 2.96 4.76
C GLU A 41 -11.88 3.86 3.66
N GLU A 42 -10.88 4.68 3.96
CA GLU A 42 -10.21 5.51 2.96
C GLU A 42 -9.51 4.64 1.89
N MET A 43 -8.99 3.48 2.26
CA MET A 43 -8.38 2.54 1.32
C MET A 43 -9.39 2.13 0.23
N ASN A 44 -10.59 1.73 0.62
CA ASN A 44 -11.63 1.30 -0.31
C ASN A 44 -12.08 2.45 -1.23
N LYS A 45 -12.28 3.64 -0.67
CA LYS A 45 -12.67 4.84 -1.42
C LYS A 45 -11.60 5.27 -2.42
N CYS A 46 -10.33 5.07 -2.10
CA CYS A 46 -9.21 5.46 -2.96
C CYS A 46 -8.84 4.41 -4.03
N ARG A 47 -9.35 3.18 -3.95
CA ARG A 47 -8.99 2.09 -4.88
C ARG A 47 -9.09 2.45 -6.37
N PRO A 48 -10.18 3.06 -6.87
CA PRO A 48 -10.26 3.40 -8.29
C PRO A 48 -9.16 4.38 -8.72
N MET A 49 -8.90 5.38 -7.91
CA MET A 49 -7.88 6.39 -8.18
C MET A 49 -6.47 5.81 -8.12
N THR A 50 -6.15 5.01 -7.11
CA THR A 50 -4.83 4.38 -6.98
C THR A 50 -4.60 3.35 -8.08
N ALA A 51 -5.63 2.61 -8.50
CA ALA A 51 -5.53 1.70 -9.64
C ALA A 51 -5.25 2.45 -10.95
N LEU A 52 -5.92 3.59 -11.18
CA LEU A 52 -5.65 4.43 -12.35
C LEU A 52 -4.23 4.99 -12.32
N ALA A 53 -3.78 5.51 -11.18
CA ALA A 53 -2.43 6.03 -11.03
C ALA A 53 -1.36 4.95 -11.25
N ALA A 54 -1.56 3.75 -10.68
CA ALA A 54 -0.67 2.62 -10.87
C ALA A 54 -0.58 2.19 -12.35
N ARG A 55 -1.68 2.22 -13.08
CA ARG A 55 -1.68 1.98 -14.55
C ARG A 55 -0.86 3.02 -15.28
N ARG A 56 -1.05 4.30 -14.98
CA ARG A 56 -0.30 5.41 -15.61
C ARG A 56 1.20 5.33 -15.31
N MET A 57 1.57 4.96 -14.09
CA MET A 57 2.97 4.71 -13.74
C MET A 57 3.54 3.53 -14.53
N ALA A 58 2.79 2.43 -14.67
CA ALA A 58 3.23 1.27 -15.44
C ALA A 58 3.38 1.61 -16.94
N GLU A 59 2.46 2.36 -17.51
CA GLU A 59 2.57 2.89 -18.89
C GLU A 59 3.79 3.80 -19.08
N ALA A 60 4.18 4.52 -18.02
CA ALA A 60 5.37 5.37 -18.00
C ALA A 60 6.69 4.59 -17.72
N GLY A 61 6.63 3.27 -17.60
CA GLY A 61 7.81 2.41 -17.47
C GLY A 61 8.16 1.98 -16.04
N PHE A 62 7.28 2.18 -15.07
CA PHE A 62 7.50 1.73 -13.69
C PHE A 62 6.84 0.37 -13.42
N GLY A 63 7.47 -0.45 -12.58
CA GLY A 63 6.82 -1.61 -11.99
C GLY A 63 6.10 -1.17 -10.70
N VAL A 64 4.80 -1.35 -10.62
CA VAL A 64 3.98 -0.89 -9.48
C VAL A 64 3.32 -2.08 -8.79
N LEU A 65 3.66 -2.30 -7.52
CA LEU A 65 3.03 -3.29 -6.66
C LEU A 65 2.05 -2.61 -5.70
N GLN A 66 0.79 -2.96 -5.81
CA GLN A 66 -0.23 -2.64 -4.81
C GLN A 66 -0.44 -3.87 -3.94
N VAL A 67 -0.40 -3.71 -2.62
CA VAL A 67 -0.58 -4.77 -1.63
C VAL A 67 -1.70 -4.42 -0.67
N ASP A 68 -2.59 -5.38 -0.43
CA ASP A 68 -3.54 -5.32 0.67
C ASP A 68 -2.84 -5.84 1.93
N LEU A 69 -2.83 -5.04 2.99
CA LEU A 69 -2.15 -5.37 4.25
C LEU A 69 -2.96 -6.41 5.06
N LEU A 70 -2.36 -6.95 6.11
CA LEU A 70 -3.04 -7.88 7.05
C LEU A 70 -4.37 -7.30 7.49
N GLY A 71 -5.44 -8.09 7.36
CA GLY A 71 -6.78 -7.72 7.74
C GLY A 71 -7.45 -6.67 6.84
N CYS A 72 -6.86 -6.39 5.67
CA CYS A 72 -7.40 -5.43 4.70
C CYS A 72 -7.73 -6.13 3.38
N GLY A 73 -8.80 -5.69 2.72
CA GLY A 73 -9.20 -6.19 1.41
C GLY A 73 -9.35 -7.71 1.38
N ASP A 74 -8.68 -8.35 0.43
CA ASP A 74 -8.71 -9.82 0.25
C ASP A 74 -7.49 -10.54 0.87
N SER A 75 -6.71 -9.84 1.68
CA SER A 75 -5.60 -10.44 2.44
C SER A 75 -6.10 -11.19 3.68
N SER A 76 -5.26 -12.10 4.21
CA SER A 76 -5.60 -12.90 5.39
C SER A 76 -5.85 -12.05 6.64
N GLY A 77 -6.59 -12.61 7.60
CA GLY A 77 -6.87 -12.03 8.91
C GLY A 77 -7.98 -11.00 8.92
N ASP A 78 -8.35 -10.57 10.11
CA ASP A 78 -9.29 -9.49 10.32
C ASP A 78 -8.55 -8.19 10.67
N PHE A 79 -9.17 -7.05 10.37
CA PHE A 79 -8.55 -5.73 10.61
C PHE A 79 -8.13 -5.53 12.07
N GLY A 80 -8.91 -6.07 13.02
CA GLY A 80 -8.61 -6.02 14.47
C GLY A 80 -7.42 -6.85 14.91
N ASP A 81 -6.96 -7.78 14.08
CA ASP A 81 -5.81 -8.66 14.39
C ASP A 81 -4.47 -8.01 14.04
N ALA A 82 -4.49 -6.96 13.21
CA ALA A 82 -3.30 -6.32 12.70
C ALA A 82 -2.69 -5.33 13.67
N SER A 83 -1.38 -5.41 13.86
CA SER A 83 -0.58 -4.40 14.50
C SER A 83 0.16 -3.52 13.47
N TRP A 84 0.69 -2.41 13.95
CA TRP A 84 1.55 -1.54 13.13
C TRP A 84 2.80 -2.27 12.59
N ASP A 85 3.39 -3.11 13.43
CA ASP A 85 4.58 -3.89 13.05
C ASP A 85 4.26 -4.99 12.04
N ASP A 86 3.06 -5.60 12.09
CA ASP A 86 2.60 -6.54 11.06
C ASP A 86 2.51 -5.84 9.70
N TRP A 87 1.94 -4.66 9.64
CA TRP A 87 1.85 -3.88 8.40
C TRP A 87 3.21 -3.44 7.87
N ILE A 88 4.15 -3.07 8.76
CA ILE A 88 5.54 -2.83 8.35
C ILE A 88 6.14 -4.09 7.73
N GLY A 89 5.93 -5.24 8.35
CA GLY A 89 6.40 -6.54 7.84
C GLY A 89 5.82 -6.86 6.46
N ASP A 90 4.54 -6.59 6.24
CA ASP A 90 3.87 -6.78 4.94
C ASP A 90 4.51 -5.92 3.84
N ILE A 91 4.79 -4.64 4.13
CA ILE A 91 5.44 -3.75 3.17
C ILE A 91 6.88 -4.18 2.89
N VAL A 92 7.62 -4.62 3.90
CA VAL A 92 8.98 -5.16 3.71
C VAL A 92 8.95 -6.40 2.82
N ALA A 93 8.01 -7.32 3.04
CA ALA A 93 7.83 -8.50 2.18
C ALA A 93 7.49 -8.13 0.74
N ALA A 94 6.64 -7.12 0.54
CA ALA A 94 6.31 -6.58 -0.78
C ALA A 94 7.54 -5.97 -1.47
N ILE A 95 8.37 -5.22 -0.75
CA ILE A 95 9.64 -4.66 -1.24
C ILE A 95 10.57 -5.79 -1.71
N ASP A 96 10.76 -6.81 -0.87
CA ASP A 96 11.64 -7.93 -1.18
C ASP A 96 11.15 -8.71 -2.40
N TRP A 97 9.86 -8.90 -2.53
CA TRP A 97 9.28 -9.53 -3.72
C TRP A 97 9.61 -8.73 -4.99
N THR A 98 9.45 -7.40 -4.97
CA THR A 98 9.76 -6.56 -6.15
C THR A 98 11.24 -6.61 -6.53
N ARG A 99 12.14 -6.80 -5.56
CA ARG A 99 13.58 -6.93 -5.80
C ARG A 99 13.89 -8.14 -6.68
N GLY A 100 13.18 -9.24 -6.50
CA GLY A 100 13.32 -10.44 -7.34
C GLY A 100 12.83 -10.26 -8.79
N HIS A 101 12.06 -9.20 -9.07
CA HIS A 101 11.44 -8.97 -10.37
C HIS A 101 12.05 -7.81 -11.17
N ALA A 102 12.76 -6.92 -10.52
CA ALA A 102 13.46 -5.81 -11.20
C ALA A 102 14.59 -5.24 -10.34
N GLY A 103 15.75 -5.02 -10.94
CA GLY A 103 16.91 -4.37 -10.32
C GLY A 103 16.87 -2.83 -10.33
N ALA A 104 15.69 -2.23 -10.43
CA ALA A 104 15.50 -0.79 -10.58
C ALA A 104 15.40 -0.06 -9.22
N PRO A 105 15.59 1.28 -9.16
CA PRO A 105 15.40 2.07 -7.94
C PRO A 105 14.04 1.86 -7.30
N LEU A 106 13.99 1.88 -5.96
CA LEU A 106 12.79 1.66 -5.17
C LEU A 106 12.14 2.98 -4.77
N TRP A 107 10.80 3.01 -4.88
CA TRP A 107 9.92 4.06 -4.40
C TRP A 107 8.86 3.46 -3.47
N LEU A 108 8.60 4.10 -2.35
CA LEU A 108 7.39 3.85 -1.55
C LEU A 108 6.38 4.95 -1.83
N TRP A 109 5.21 4.55 -2.27
CA TRP A 109 4.11 5.47 -2.56
C TRP A 109 3.07 5.38 -1.43
N GLY A 110 3.18 6.30 -0.47
CA GLY A 110 2.29 6.38 0.69
C GLY A 110 1.11 7.32 0.44
N LEU A 111 -0.10 6.83 0.68
CA LEU A 111 -1.35 7.59 0.57
C LEU A 111 -1.97 7.79 1.95
N ARG A 112 -2.27 9.03 2.34
CA ARG A 112 -2.88 9.39 3.62
C ARG A 112 -2.08 8.84 4.81
N ALA A 113 -2.68 7.98 5.66
CA ALA A 113 -1.98 7.30 6.75
C ALA A 113 -0.88 6.34 6.27
N GLY A 114 -0.97 5.85 5.04
CA GLY A 114 0.09 5.08 4.39
C GLY A 114 1.41 5.85 4.27
N ALA A 115 1.39 7.18 4.30
CA ALA A 115 2.60 7.99 4.35
C ALA A 115 3.38 7.81 5.65
N LEU A 116 2.70 7.66 6.79
CA LEU A 116 3.33 7.36 8.08
C LEU A 116 3.96 5.96 8.07
N LEU A 117 3.25 4.99 7.51
CA LEU A 117 3.74 3.62 7.39
C LEU A 117 4.96 3.55 6.45
N ALA A 118 4.91 4.22 5.30
CA ALA A 118 6.04 4.32 4.36
C ALA A 118 7.27 4.95 5.02
N SER A 119 7.07 6.00 5.81
CA SER A 119 8.14 6.63 6.59
C SER A 119 8.75 5.67 7.64
N ALA A 120 7.90 4.93 8.37
CA ALA A 120 8.37 3.94 9.35
C ALA A 120 9.16 2.82 8.68
N VAL A 121 8.69 2.31 7.54
CA VAL A 121 9.38 1.28 6.74
C VAL A 121 10.73 1.80 6.24
N SER A 122 10.82 3.05 5.79
CA SER A 122 12.07 3.63 5.28
C SER A 122 13.21 3.59 6.30
N SER A 123 12.88 3.64 7.59
CA SER A 123 13.86 3.53 8.68
C SER A 123 14.32 2.09 8.97
N ARG A 124 13.63 1.09 8.43
CA ARG A 124 13.89 -0.34 8.68
C ARG A 124 14.51 -1.06 7.48
N VAL A 125 14.55 -0.41 6.34
CA VAL A 125 15.10 -0.97 5.10
C VAL A 125 16.45 -0.36 4.82
N SER A 126 17.48 -1.19 4.62
CA SER A 126 18.87 -0.73 4.42
C SER A 126 19.16 -0.25 3.01
N GLN A 127 18.31 -0.61 2.02
CA GLN A 127 18.52 -0.16 0.64
C GLN A 127 18.05 1.29 0.46
N PRO A 128 18.69 2.07 -0.42
CA PRO A 128 18.21 3.39 -0.78
C PRO A 128 16.80 3.31 -1.38
N LEU A 129 15.93 4.22 -0.96
CA LEU A 129 14.58 4.36 -1.49
C LEU A 129 14.14 5.83 -1.52
N SER A 130 13.17 6.11 -2.38
CA SER A 130 12.51 7.41 -2.45
C SER A 130 11.08 7.31 -1.92
N LEU A 131 10.56 8.40 -1.37
CA LEU A 131 9.18 8.49 -0.89
C LEU A 131 8.36 9.36 -1.84
N LEU A 132 7.20 8.84 -2.26
CA LEU A 132 6.13 9.58 -2.92
C LEU A 132 4.95 9.63 -1.96
N LEU A 133 4.65 10.80 -1.42
CA LEU A 133 3.63 10.97 -0.40
C LEU A 133 2.44 11.76 -0.95
N TRP A 134 1.27 11.13 -1.01
CA TRP A 134 0.03 11.74 -1.47
C TRP A 134 -0.86 12.07 -0.29
N GLN A 135 -1.25 13.36 -0.16
CA GLN A 135 -2.12 13.83 0.91
C GLN A 135 -1.70 13.27 2.28
N PRO A 136 -0.43 13.39 2.67
CA PRO A 136 0.11 12.67 3.81
C PRO A 136 -0.57 13.10 5.11
N VAL A 137 -0.87 12.10 5.95
CA VAL A 137 -1.20 12.32 7.36
C VAL A 137 0.10 12.58 8.10
N LEU A 138 0.19 13.71 8.80
CA LEU A 138 1.41 14.13 9.52
C LEU A 138 1.43 13.67 10.97
N SER A 139 0.28 13.31 11.55
CA SER A 139 0.16 12.85 12.93
C SER A 139 -0.85 11.70 13.01
N GLY A 140 -0.36 10.53 13.37
CA GLY A 140 -1.18 9.34 13.59
C GLY A 140 -2.20 9.54 14.71
N ARG A 141 -1.83 10.24 15.79
CA ARG A 141 -2.73 10.57 16.89
C ARG A 141 -3.92 11.41 16.42
N THR A 142 -3.67 12.48 15.69
CA THR A 142 -4.71 13.36 15.16
C THR A 142 -5.62 12.61 14.20
N HIS A 143 -5.04 11.82 13.30
CA HIS A 143 -5.79 11.03 12.32
C HIS A 143 -6.69 10.00 13.01
N LEU A 144 -6.17 9.24 13.96
CA LEU A 144 -6.94 8.25 14.72
C LEU A 144 -8.07 8.90 15.54
N THR A 145 -7.81 10.05 16.15
CA THR A 145 -8.84 10.80 16.89
C THR A 145 -9.98 11.24 15.96
N GLN A 146 -9.66 11.73 14.77
CA GLN A 146 -10.68 12.11 13.77
C GLN A 146 -11.47 10.89 13.30
N PHE A 147 -10.80 9.78 13.03
CA PHE A 147 -11.43 8.53 12.61
C PHE A 147 -12.43 8.03 13.67
N LEU A 148 -12.03 7.99 14.94
CA LEU A 148 -12.89 7.55 16.04
C LEU A 148 -14.09 8.48 16.25
N ARG A 149 -13.93 9.80 16.09
CA ARG A 149 -15.05 10.75 16.17
C ARG A 149 -16.08 10.50 15.07
N LEU A 150 -15.64 10.25 13.85
CA LEU A 150 -16.54 9.94 12.73
C LEU A 150 -17.28 8.62 12.95
N LYS A 151 -16.60 7.61 13.48
CA LYS A 151 -17.21 6.33 13.81
C LYS A 151 -18.29 6.49 14.90
N LEU A 152 -17.98 7.16 16.00
CA LEU A 152 -18.94 7.44 17.06
C LEU A 152 -20.16 8.23 16.55
N ALA A 153 -19.93 9.25 15.71
CA ALA A 153 -21.03 10.02 15.13
C ALA A 153 -21.94 9.15 14.23
N SER A 154 -21.36 8.23 13.45
CA SER A 154 -22.14 7.32 12.61
C SER A 154 -22.98 6.31 13.44
N GLU A 155 -22.42 5.80 14.54
CA GLU A 155 -23.13 4.91 15.46
C GLU A 155 -24.30 5.64 16.15
N MET A 156 -24.09 6.88 16.60
CA MET A 156 -25.15 7.71 17.22
C MET A 156 -26.28 8.09 16.25
N LEU A 157 -26.00 8.17 14.95
CA LEU A 157 -27.01 8.48 13.92
C LEU A 157 -27.68 7.22 13.36
N GLY A 158 -27.09 6.05 13.54
CA GLY A 158 -27.62 4.76 13.07
C GLY A 158 -28.61 4.09 14.00
N ASP A 159 -28.75 4.55 15.26
CA ASP A 159 -29.68 4.05 16.27
C ASP A 159 -31.02 4.83 16.29
N GLY A 160 -31.36 5.54 15.20
CA GLY A 160 -32.62 6.27 15.05
C GLY A 160 -33.59 5.64 14.03
#